data_3a7f2bf20861b152dda92c45046a4887
#
_entry.id   3a7f2bf20861b152dda92c45046a4887
#
_cell.length_a   1.000
_cell.length_b   1.000
_cell.length_c   1.000
_cell.angle_alpha   90.00
_cell.angle_beta   90.00
_cell.angle_gamma   90.00
#
_symmetry.space_group_name_H-M   'P 1'
#
loop_
_entity.id
_entity.type
_entity.pdbx_description
1 polymer ?
#
loop_
_entity_poly.entity_id
_entity_poly.type
_entity_poly.pdbx_seq_one_letter_code
_entity_poly.pdbx_strand_id
1 'polypeptide(L)'
;MISKQMVAWGESGSSIREIAAYGERRAAEIGPENVYNFAIGNPSIDPPDCVQEAVERLLRTVPPTQLHAYAPAPGMASVREKVAAYLTDTFGEVYRAQDIYMTDGASSALAILTRALMGPGG
;
A
#
# COMPACT_ATOMS: atom_id res chain seq x y z
N MET A 1 16.29 -20.75 -17.09
CA MET A 1 15.35 -21.84 -16.66
C MET A 1 14.35 -21.23 -15.70
N ILE A 2 13.05 -21.23 -16.02
CA ILE A 2 12.00 -20.65 -15.16
C ILE A 2 11.60 -21.71 -14.12
N SER A 3 11.42 -21.30 -12.85
CA SER A 3 10.95 -22.19 -11.78
C SER A 3 9.54 -22.74 -12.13
N LYS A 4 9.34 -24.05 -12.04
CA LYS A 4 8.03 -24.70 -12.25
C LYS A 4 6.97 -24.14 -11.29
N GLN A 5 7.36 -23.81 -10.06
CA GLN A 5 6.48 -23.20 -9.07
C GLN A 5 6.02 -21.80 -9.48
N MET A 6 6.92 -20.99 -10.05
CA MET A 6 6.56 -19.67 -10.55
C MET A 6 5.62 -19.74 -11.75
N VAL A 7 5.80 -20.74 -12.63
CA VAL A 7 4.88 -20.99 -13.74
C VAL A 7 3.50 -21.37 -13.19
N ALA A 8 3.44 -22.32 -12.26
CA ALA A 8 2.17 -22.75 -11.66
C ALA A 8 1.44 -21.58 -10.95
N TRP A 9 2.17 -20.71 -10.27
CA TRP A 9 1.58 -19.50 -9.65
C TRP A 9 1.09 -18.48 -10.68
N GLY A 10 1.78 -18.36 -11.81
CA GLY A 10 1.33 -17.49 -12.91
C GLY A 10 0.08 -18.01 -13.62
N GLU A 11 -0.07 -19.34 -13.69
CA GLU A 11 -1.22 -20.02 -14.28
C GLU A 11 -2.40 -20.10 -13.30
N SER A 12 -2.16 -20.08 -11.98
CA SER A 12 -3.22 -20.02 -10.98
C SER A 12 -3.84 -18.63 -10.94
N GLY A 13 -5.02 -18.47 -11.53
CA GLY A 13 -5.78 -17.22 -11.47
C GLY A 13 -6.10 -16.81 -10.02
N SER A 14 -6.21 -15.51 -9.78
CA SER A 14 -6.74 -15.01 -8.52
C SER A 14 -8.26 -14.96 -8.60
N SER A 15 -8.96 -15.77 -7.80
CA SER A 15 -10.42 -15.77 -7.73
C SER A 15 -11.02 -14.38 -7.47
N ILE A 16 -10.35 -13.57 -6.66
CA ILE A 16 -10.76 -12.17 -6.39
C ILE A 16 -10.71 -11.33 -7.66
N ARG A 17 -9.65 -11.45 -8.45
CA ARG A 17 -9.51 -10.73 -9.73
C ARG A 17 -10.51 -11.20 -10.77
N GLU A 18 -10.77 -12.49 -10.83
CA GLU A 18 -11.78 -13.07 -11.73
C GLU A 18 -13.19 -12.57 -11.41
N ILE A 19 -13.55 -12.52 -10.12
CA ILE A 19 -14.84 -11.99 -9.65
C ILE A 19 -14.93 -10.48 -9.94
N ALA A 20 -13.87 -9.72 -9.71
CA ALA A 20 -13.83 -8.29 -10.03
C ALA A 20 -14.03 -8.06 -11.54
N ALA A 21 -13.29 -8.76 -12.38
CA ALA A 21 -13.43 -8.69 -13.83
C ALA A 21 -14.82 -9.15 -14.34
N TYR A 22 -15.43 -10.12 -13.67
CA TYR A 22 -16.82 -10.51 -13.93
C TYR A 22 -17.77 -9.35 -13.62
N GLY A 23 -17.60 -8.69 -12.47
CA GLY A 23 -18.39 -7.53 -12.09
C GLY A 23 -18.31 -6.39 -13.11
N GLU A 24 -17.11 -6.09 -13.62
CA GLU A 24 -16.92 -5.07 -14.66
C GLU A 24 -17.65 -5.44 -15.97
N ARG A 25 -17.52 -6.69 -16.43
CA ARG A 25 -18.24 -7.16 -17.61
C ARG A 25 -19.75 -7.07 -17.41
N ARG A 26 -20.24 -7.48 -16.24
CA ARG A 26 -21.67 -7.41 -15.92
C ARG A 26 -22.19 -5.97 -15.88
N ALA A 27 -21.40 -5.06 -15.34
CA ALA A 27 -21.73 -3.63 -15.32
C ALA A 27 -21.85 -3.05 -16.73
N ALA A 28 -20.99 -3.49 -17.67
CA ALA A 28 -21.10 -3.08 -19.06
C ALA A 28 -22.37 -3.62 -19.77
N GLU A 29 -22.91 -4.76 -19.33
CA GLU A 29 -24.11 -5.38 -19.91
C GLU A 29 -25.42 -4.80 -19.38
N ILE A 30 -25.52 -4.53 -18.07
CA ILE A 30 -26.78 -4.17 -17.40
C ILE A 30 -26.79 -2.79 -16.76
N GLY A 31 -25.71 -2.03 -16.89
CA GLY A 31 -25.48 -0.73 -16.25
C GLY A 31 -24.78 -0.86 -14.91
N PRO A 32 -23.80 0.04 -14.62
CA PRO A 32 -23.01 0.00 -13.38
C PRO A 32 -23.88 0.20 -12.13
N GLU A 33 -24.98 0.94 -12.22
CA GLU A 33 -25.92 1.17 -11.14
C GLU A 33 -26.68 -0.08 -10.69
N ASN A 34 -26.68 -1.14 -11.51
CA ASN A 34 -27.32 -2.42 -11.24
C ASN A 34 -26.34 -3.50 -10.75
N VAL A 35 -25.06 -3.15 -10.54
CA VAL A 35 -24.03 -4.11 -10.10
C VAL A 35 -23.42 -3.65 -8.79
N TYR A 36 -23.57 -4.47 -7.75
CA TYR A 36 -22.98 -4.25 -6.44
C TYR A 36 -21.75 -5.13 -6.29
N ASN A 37 -20.58 -4.59 -6.64
CA ASN A 37 -19.33 -5.33 -6.63
C ASN A 37 -18.63 -5.20 -5.27
N PHE A 38 -18.62 -6.27 -4.48
CA PHE A 38 -17.94 -6.38 -3.18
C PHE A 38 -16.64 -7.20 -3.24
N ALA A 39 -16.14 -7.50 -4.43
CA ALA A 39 -14.95 -8.35 -4.60
C ALA A 39 -13.66 -7.64 -4.16
N ILE A 40 -13.57 -6.33 -4.38
CA ILE A 40 -12.40 -5.52 -4.01
C ILE A 40 -12.88 -4.29 -3.27
N GLY A 41 -12.31 -4.03 -2.09
CA GLY A 41 -12.53 -2.79 -1.34
C GLY A 41 -11.83 -1.63 -2.05
N ASN A 42 -12.60 -0.77 -2.70
CA ASN A 42 -12.11 0.48 -3.25
C ASN A 42 -12.72 1.65 -2.48
N PRO A 43 -11.94 2.65 -2.03
CA PRO A 43 -12.49 3.82 -1.37
C PRO A 43 -13.52 4.51 -2.25
N SER A 44 -14.70 4.79 -1.69
CA SER A 44 -15.79 5.52 -2.36
C SER A 44 -16.01 6.92 -1.76
N ILE A 45 -15.16 7.30 -0.81
CA ILE A 45 -15.17 8.61 -0.15
C ILE A 45 -13.88 9.32 -0.54
N ASP A 46 -13.99 10.59 -0.88
CA ASP A 46 -12.85 11.42 -1.20
C ASP A 46 -11.90 11.54 0.00
N PRO A 47 -10.58 11.59 -0.23
CA PRO A 47 -9.64 11.85 0.84
C PRO A 47 -9.87 13.25 1.43
N PRO A 48 -9.49 13.50 2.69
CA PRO A 48 -9.54 14.84 3.25
C PRO A 48 -8.77 15.86 2.38
N ASP A 49 -9.27 17.08 2.25
CA ASP A 49 -8.68 18.14 1.41
C ASP A 49 -7.21 18.38 1.72
N CYS A 50 -6.82 18.25 2.99
CA CYS A 50 -5.41 18.40 3.42
C CYS A 50 -4.43 17.44 2.73
N VAL A 51 -4.90 16.30 2.21
CA VAL A 51 -4.07 15.34 1.47
C VAL A 51 -3.70 15.94 0.12
N GLN A 52 -4.71 16.43 -0.63
CA GLN A 52 -4.51 17.08 -1.91
C GLN A 52 -3.62 18.32 -1.77
N GLU A 53 -3.92 19.18 -0.80
CA GLU A 53 -3.14 20.38 -0.50
C GLU A 53 -1.66 20.06 -0.16
N ALA A 54 -1.42 18.99 0.59
CA ALA A 54 -0.05 18.56 0.93
C ALA A 54 0.73 18.12 -0.32
N VAL A 55 0.10 17.34 -1.20
CA VAL A 55 0.73 16.89 -2.47
C VAL A 55 1.05 18.10 -3.35
N GLU A 56 0.09 19.01 -3.56
CA GLU A 56 0.29 20.21 -4.36
C GLU A 56 1.39 21.13 -3.80
N ARG A 57 1.45 21.26 -2.49
CA ARG A 57 2.51 22.02 -1.82
C ARG A 57 3.87 21.40 -2.08
N LEU A 58 4.01 20.07 -1.94
CA LEU A 58 5.27 19.37 -2.20
C LEU A 58 5.74 19.58 -3.66
N LEU A 59 4.83 19.43 -4.61
CA LEU A 59 5.12 19.64 -6.04
C LEU A 59 5.59 21.06 -6.35
N ARG A 60 5.09 22.07 -5.62
CA ARG A 60 5.46 23.48 -5.82
C ARG A 60 6.73 23.88 -5.08
N THR A 61 7.01 23.28 -3.91
CA THR A 61 8.05 23.77 -3.00
C THR A 61 9.31 22.92 -2.95
N VAL A 62 9.23 21.65 -3.31
CA VAL A 62 10.39 20.75 -3.29
C VAL A 62 11.02 20.67 -4.68
N PRO A 63 12.33 20.86 -4.82
CA PRO A 63 13.01 20.70 -6.11
C PRO A 63 12.74 19.32 -6.72
N PRO A 64 12.46 19.22 -8.03
CA PRO A 64 12.15 17.95 -8.68
C PRO A 64 13.18 16.85 -8.45
N THR A 65 14.46 17.19 -8.46
CA THR A 65 15.55 16.24 -8.19
C THR A 65 15.51 15.64 -6.80
N GLN A 66 15.01 16.37 -5.81
CA GLN A 66 14.83 15.90 -4.45
C GLN A 66 13.51 15.14 -4.29
N LEU A 67 12.44 15.64 -4.93
CA LEU A 67 11.11 15.03 -4.85
C LEU A 67 11.10 13.61 -5.46
N HIS A 68 11.85 13.41 -6.55
CA HIS A 68 11.92 12.15 -7.28
C HIS A 68 13.20 11.34 -6.97
N ALA A 69 13.94 11.71 -5.94
CA ALA A 69 15.11 10.97 -5.52
C ALA A 69 14.73 9.62 -4.86
N TYR A 70 15.67 8.68 -4.88
CA TYR A 70 15.51 7.46 -4.09
C TYR A 70 15.42 7.79 -2.59
N ALA A 71 14.44 7.22 -1.93
CA ALA A 71 14.34 7.27 -0.47
C ALA A 71 15.27 6.24 0.17
N PRO A 72 15.78 6.49 1.40
CA PRO A 72 16.44 5.46 2.20
C PRO A 72 15.53 4.25 2.41
N ALA A 73 16.09 3.03 2.48
CA ALA A 73 15.32 1.79 2.62
C ALA A 73 14.26 1.80 3.73
N PRO A 74 14.51 2.33 4.94
CA PRO A 74 13.48 2.43 5.98
C PRO A 74 12.52 3.63 5.79
N GLY A 75 12.68 4.43 4.77
CA GLY A 75 11.97 5.70 4.56
C GLY A 75 12.71 6.92 5.11
N MET A 76 12.27 8.10 4.72
CA MET A 76 12.84 9.38 5.13
C MET A 76 12.80 9.54 6.66
N ALA A 77 13.92 9.94 7.27
CA ALA A 77 14.02 10.11 8.73
C ALA A 77 12.96 11.10 9.27
N SER A 78 12.80 12.24 8.60
CA SER A 78 11.82 13.26 8.98
C SER A 78 10.36 12.76 8.95
N VAL A 79 10.03 11.82 8.07
CA VAL A 79 8.70 11.18 8.02
C VAL A 79 8.55 10.21 9.18
N ARG A 80 9.57 9.36 9.39
CA ARG A 80 9.55 8.36 10.48
C ARG A 80 9.49 9.01 11.86
N GLU A 81 10.17 10.14 12.07
CA GLU A 81 10.09 10.95 13.29
C GLU A 81 8.67 11.46 13.55
N LYS A 82 8.00 11.97 12.53
CA LYS A 82 6.60 12.43 12.66
C LYS A 82 5.63 11.30 12.94
N VAL A 83 5.81 10.15 12.28
CA VAL A 83 5.00 8.96 12.55
C VAL A 83 5.22 8.47 13.98
N ALA A 84 6.47 8.40 14.43
CA ALA A 84 6.81 8.00 15.80
C ALA A 84 6.20 8.95 16.85
N ALA A 85 6.29 10.27 16.63
CA ALA A 85 5.66 11.25 17.52
C ALA A 85 4.13 11.06 17.57
N TYR A 86 3.48 10.92 16.42
CA TYR A 86 2.04 10.68 16.36
C TYR A 86 1.61 9.40 17.11
N LEU A 87 2.37 8.31 16.93
CA LEU A 87 2.08 7.05 17.62
C LEU A 87 2.29 7.19 19.14
N THR A 88 3.34 7.90 19.56
CA THR A 88 3.59 8.18 20.98
C THR A 88 2.44 8.96 21.60
N ASP A 89 1.99 10.02 20.93
CA ASP A 89 0.88 10.86 21.41
C ASP A 89 -0.45 10.11 21.43
N THR A 90 -0.66 9.22 20.44
CA THR A 90 -1.93 8.50 20.30
C THR A 90 -2.07 7.33 21.28
N PHE A 91 -0.99 6.57 21.49
CA PHE A 91 -1.02 5.31 22.23
C PHE A 91 -0.36 5.39 23.60
N GLY A 92 0.31 6.49 23.95
CA GLY A 92 0.96 6.68 25.25
C GLY A 92 2.26 5.91 25.46
N GLU A 93 2.72 5.16 24.46
CA GLU A 93 3.98 4.42 24.45
C GLU A 93 5.04 5.15 23.66
N VAL A 94 6.31 5.07 24.09
CA VAL A 94 7.41 5.80 23.43
C VAL A 94 7.85 5.09 22.15
N TYR A 95 7.52 5.68 21.00
CA TYR A 95 8.02 5.28 19.69
C TYR A 95 9.14 6.21 19.25
N ARG A 96 10.14 5.67 18.54
CA ARG A 96 11.27 6.39 17.98
C ARG A 96 11.32 6.17 16.47
N ALA A 97 11.99 7.04 15.73
CA ALA A 97 12.14 6.90 14.29
C ALA A 97 12.77 5.57 13.84
N GLN A 98 13.61 4.98 14.67
CA GLN A 98 14.23 3.68 14.40
C GLN A 98 13.25 2.50 14.50
N ASP A 99 12.13 2.68 15.21
CA ASP A 99 11.08 1.67 15.38
C ASP A 99 10.10 1.68 14.19
N ILE A 100 10.24 2.66 13.28
CA ILE A 100 9.37 2.85 12.13
C ILE A 100 10.09 2.42 10.85
N TYR A 101 9.45 1.56 10.07
CA TYR A 101 9.88 1.17 8.74
C TYR A 101 8.74 1.40 7.73
N MET A 102 8.98 2.28 6.76
CA MET A 102 7.99 2.60 5.72
C MET A 102 8.00 1.53 4.63
N THR A 103 6.82 1.14 4.20
CA THR A 103 6.63 0.17 3.11
C THR A 103 5.64 0.70 2.08
N ASP A 104 5.64 0.11 0.90
CA ASP A 104 4.69 0.37 -0.19
C ASP A 104 3.36 -0.38 0.01
N GLY A 105 2.80 -0.27 1.20
CA GLY A 105 1.52 -0.85 1.57
C GLY A 105 1.62 -2.05 2.52
N ALA A 106 0.46 -2.47 3.03
CA ALA A 106 0.33 -3.52 4.03
C ALA A 106 0.86 -4.89 3.55
N SER A 107 0.69 -5.21 2.27
CA SER A 107 1.17 -6.49 1.71
C SER A 107 2.69 -6.62 1.80
N SER A 108 3.42 -5.56 1.51
CA SER A 108 4.88 -5.54 1.65
C SER A 108 5.30 -5.61 3.11
N ALA A 109 4.61 -4.90 4.02
CA ALA A 109 4.86 -4.99 5.46
C ALA A 109 4.67 -6.42 5.97
N LEU A 110 3.58 -7.08 5.61
CA LEU A 110 3.30 -8.47 5.99
C LEU A 110 4.34 -9.44 5.42
N ALA A 111 4.74 -9.27 4.15
CA ALA A 111 5.76 -10.11 3.54
C ALA A 111 7.13 -9.99 4.24
N ILE A 112 7.50 -8.77 4.64
CA ILE A 112 8.74 -8.51 5.40
C ILE A 112 8.64 -9.14 6.78
N LEU A 113 7.54 -8.90 7.50
CA LEU A 113 7.35 -9.39 8.87
C LEU A 113 7.31 -10.91 8.93
N THR A 114 6.53 -11.55 8.05
CA THR A 114 6.46 -13.02 8.02
C THR A 114 7.83 -13.61 7.73
N ARG A 115 8.58 -13.07 6.78
CA ARG A 115 9.92 -13.56 6.46
C ARG A 115 10.93 -13.31 7.58
N ALA A 116 10.80 -12.22 8.34
CA ALA A 116 11.66 -11.91 9.47
C ALA A 116 11.38 -12.79 10.69
N LEU A 117 10.11 -13.16 10.91
CA LEU A 117 9.68 -13.95 12.06
C LEU A 117 9.72 -15.47 11.80
N MET A 118 9.57 -15.88 10.54
CA MET A 118 9.69 -17.28 10.14
C MET A 118 11.17 -17.62 9.92
N GLY A 119 11.72 -18.49 10.74
CA GLY A 119 13.10 -18.97 10.56
C GLY A 119 13.30 -19.79 9.28
N PRO A 120 14.55 -20.20 8.98
CA PRO A 120 14.83 -21.09 7.85
C PRO A 120 14.07 -22.40 8.02
N GLY A 121 13.02 -22.63 7.19
CA GLY A 121 12.17 -23.83 7.21
C GLY A 121 10.76 -23.61 7.72
N GLY A 122 10.34 -22.36 7.99
CA GLY A 122 8.95 -22.00 8.25
C GLY A 122 8.15 -21.77 6.97
#